data_0135f35a8a4cca6d8b31329ca192d98f
#
_entry.id   0135f35a8a4cca6d8b31329ca192d98f
#
_cell.length_a   1.000
_cell.length_b   1.000
_cell.length_c   1.000
_cell.angle_alpha   90.00
_cell.angle_beta   90.00
_cell.angle_gamma   90.00
#
_symmetry.space_group_name_H-M   'P 1'
#
loop_
_entity.id
_entity.type
_entity.pdbx_description
1 polymer ?
#
loop_
_entity_poly.entity_id
_entity_poly.type
_entity_poly.pdbx_seq_one_letter_code
_entity_poly.pdbx_strand_id
1 'polypeptide(L)'
;METINGSLFKDMLASGANLLSNKFSEIDALNVFPVPDGDTGTNMSLTFNAGVQDALACPSDDVCEIAKVLSKGLLMGARGNSGVITSQIFRGLYQGVEGMKEINGFQLANALVQGSRVAYKAVMRPVEGTILTVVREAADYTYAYATSTQDVTVTQVMEKMVEESKESLIRTPELLPVLKEVGVVDSGGAGLVTIFEGFLSAMKGTVIQKEEAGEASEGVQASMESEEFGYCTEFIIRLSERGMKNFREDSLRDSLASIGNSIVCVQDDDIVKVHVHTLRSEEHT
;
A
#
# COMPACT_ATOMS: atom_id res chain seq x y z
N MET A 1 23.32 0.89 10.03
CA MET A 1 23.44 1.65 8.78
C MET A 1 22.93 3.06 9.04
N GLU A 2 23.64 4.10 8.64
CA GLU A 2 23.32 5.48 9.02
C GLU A 2 22.30 6.13 8.09
N THR A 3 22.38 5.85 6.80
CA THR A 3 21.48 6.40 5.76
C THR A 3 21.02 5.35 4.76
N ILE A 4 19.90 5.63 4.09
CA ILE A 4 19.43 4.94 2.88
C ILE A 4 19.80 5.84 1.71
N ASN A 5 20.62 5.34 0.80
CA ASN A 5 20.89 5.93 -0.51
C ASN A 5 20.05 5.25 -1.60
N GLY A 6 20.14 5.73 -2.84
CA GLY A 6 19.35 5.19 -3.94
C GLY A 6 19.58 3.71 -4.24
N SER A 7 20.83 3.24 -4.15
CA SER A 7 21.15 1.82 -4.37
C SER A 7 20.47 0.93 -3.33
N LEU A 8 20.65 1.25 -2.04
CA LEU A 8 19.98 0.49 -0.97
C LEU A 8 18.46 0.57 -1.09
N PHE A 9 17.92 1.73 -1.47
CA PHE A 9 16.48 1.87 -1.64
C PHE A 9 15.95 0.95 -2.75
N LYS A 10 16.65 0.83 -3.88
CA LYS A 10 16.32 -0.13 -4.95
C LYS A 10 16.38 -1.57 -4.45
N ASP A 11 17.39 -1.94 -3.67
CA ASP A 11 17.50 -3.28 -3.09
C ASP A 11 16.34 -3.58 -2.13
N MET A 12 15.94 -2.61 -1.30
CA MET A 12 14.75 -2.71 -0.44
C MET A 12 13.49 -2.96 -1.27
N LEU A 13 13.28 -2.16 -2.32
CA LEU A 13 12.12 -2.28 -3.19
C LEU A 13 12.05 -3.65 -3.88
N ALA A 14 13.17 -4.11 -4.45
CA ALA A 14 13.26 -5.42 -5.07
C ALA A 14 12.95 -6.55 -4.08
N SER A 15 13.55 -6.49 -2.89
CA SER A 15 13.35 -7.48 -1.82
C SER A 15 11.89 -7.51 -1.33
N GLY A 16 11.27 -6.35 -1.13
CA GLY A 16 9.85 -6.25 -0.75
C GLY A 16 8.91 -6.81 -1.82
N ALA A 17 9.17 -6.48 -3.10
CA ALA A 17 8.38 -6.98 -4.22
C ALA A 17 8.48 -8.50 -4.38
N ASN A 18 9.69 -9.05 -4.24
CA ASN A 18 9.92 -10.48 -4.34
C ASN A 18 9.27 -11.24 -3.18
N LEU A 19 9.40 -10.75 -1.95
CA LEU A 19 8.76 -11.39 -0.79
C LEU A 19 7.23 -11.36 -0.90
N LEU A 20 6.66 -10.22 -1.33
CA LEU A 20 5.22 -10.11 -1.56
C LEU A 20 4.76 -11.06 -2.68
N SER A 21 5.57 -11.18 -3.77
CA SER A 21 5.29 -12.14 -4.85
C SER A 21 5.41 -13.61 -4.42
N ASN A 22 6.23 -13.91 -3.42
CA ASN A 22 6.35 -15.27 -2.89
C ASN A 22 5.21 -15.64 -1.94
N LYS A 23 4.55 -14.63 -1.33
CA LYS A 23 3.51 -14.82 -0.30
C LYS A 23 2.10 -14.40 -0.73
N PHE A 24 1.88 -13.99 -1.98
CA PHE A 24 0.59 -13.41 -2.38
C PHE A 24 -0.59 -14.36 -2.13
N SER A 25 -0.42 -15.66 -2.38
CA SER A 25 -1.48 -16.66 -2.17
C SER A 25 -1.86 -16.85 -0.70
N GLU A 26 -0.90 -16.74 0.22
CA GLU A 26 -1.17 -16.75 1.66
C GLU A 26 -1.99 -15.53 2.07
N ILE A 27 -1.70 -14.38 1.48
CA ILE A 27 -2.41 -13.10 1.72
C ILE A 27 -3.81 -13.16 1.12
N ASP A 28 -3.97 -13.73 -0.09
CA ASP A 28 -5.27 -13.95 -0.72
C ASP A 28 -6.19 -14.81 0.17
N ALA A 29 -5.65 -15.82 0.83
CA ALA A 29 -6.41 -16.68 1.76
C ALA A 29 -6.93 -15.94 3.00
N LEU A 30 -6.39 -14.77 3.35
CA LEU A 30 -6.87 -13.94 4.46
C LEU A 30 -7.98 -12.96 4.04
N ASN A 31 -8.26 -12.83 2.74
CA ASN A 31 -9.14 -11.81 2.22
C ASN A 31 -10.62 -12.12 2.46
N VAL A 32 -11.21 -11.44 3.46
CA VAL A 32 -12.64 -11.56 3.84
C VAL A 32 -13.33 -10.20 3.90
N PHE A 33 -12.61 -9.09 3.72
CA PHE A 33 -13.15 -7.73 3.81
C PHE A 33 -12.41 -6.77 2.85
N PRO A 34 -13.11 -5.80 2.22
CA PRO A 34 -14.57 -5.58 2.24
C PRO A 34 -15.35 -6.59 1.38
N VAL A 35 -14.70 -7.26 0.45
CA VAL A 35 -15.22 -8.28 -0.45
C VAL A 35 -14.35 -9.53 -0.32
N PRO A 36 -14.93 -10.72 -0.06
CA PRO A 36 -14.16 -11.96 0.08
C PRO A 36 -13.88 -12.61 -1.29
N ASP A 37 -13.25 -11.88 -2.20
CA ASP A 37 -12.91 -12.31 -3.56
C ASP A 37 -11.55 -13.01 -3.67
N GLY A 38 -10.77 -13.02 -2.55
CA GLY A 38 -9.50 -13.75 -2.48
C GLY A 38 -8.41 -13.19 -3.37
N ASP A 39 -8.39 -11.88 -3.62
CA ASP A 39 -7.47 -11.28 -4.58
C ASP A 39 -6.54 -10.18 -4.00
N THR A 40 -6.61 -9.92 -2.69
CA THR A 40 -5.85 -8.85 -2.04
C THR A 40 -4.34 -8.99 -2.25
N GLY A 41 -3.79 -10.17 -2.03
CA GLY A 41 -2.35 -10.43 -2.22
C GLY A 41 -1.94 -10.31 -3.68
N THR A 42 -2.75 -10.85 -4.58
CA THR A 42 -2.59 -10.73 -6.03
C THR A 42 -2.57 -9.27 -6.45
N ASN A 43 -3.57 -8.48 -6.04
CA ASN A 43 -3.69 -7.07 -6.38
C ASN A 43 -2.52 -6.25 -5.84
N MET A 44 -2.13 -6.46 -4.57
CA MET A 44 -0.98 -5.79 -3.97
C MET A 44 0.33 -6.18 -4.69
N SER A 45 0.53 -7.47 -5.00
CA SER A 45 1.73 -7.96 -5.68
C SER A 45 1.84 -7.35 -7.08
N LEU A 46 0.77 -7.38 -7.88
CA LEU A 46 0.77 -6.79 -9.23
C LEU A 46 1.02 -5.27 -9.18
N THR A 47 0.37 -4.58 -8.25
CA THR A 47 0.54 -3.14 -8.05
C THR A 47 1.98 -2.81 -7.67
N PHE A 48 2.52 -3.49 -6.65
CA PHE A 48 3.83 -3.19 -6.12
C PHE A 48 4.93 -3.51 -7.14
N ASN A 49 4.84 -4.64 -7.84
CA ASN A 49 5.78 -4.99 -8.91
C ASN A 49 5.78 -3.97 -10.05
N ALA A 50 4.63 -3.44 -10.47
CA ALA A 50 4.57 -2.43 -11.52
C ALA A 50 5.38 -1.18 -11.15
N GLY A 51 5.19 -0.63 -9.95
CA GLY A 51 5.95 0.53 -9.49
C GLY A 51 7.43 0.23 -9.26
N VAL A 52 7.75 -0.95 -8.73
CA VAL A 52 9.15 -1.36 -8.48
C VAL A 52 9.92 -1.54 -9.78
N GLN A 53 9.32 -2.11 -10.83
CA GLN A 53 9.97 -2.20 -12.14
C GLN A 53 10.38 -0.83 -12.67
N ASP A 54 9.50 0.16 -12.60
CA ASP A 54 9.80 1.54 -13.00
C ASP A 54 10.91 2.15 -12.13
N ALA A 55 10.84 1.95 -10.81
CA ALA A 55 11.83 2.46 -9.86
C ALA A 55 13.23 1.85 -10.06
N LEU A 56 13.33 0.55 -10.36
CA LEU A 56 14.60 -0.12 -10.65
C LEU A 56 15.20 0.36 -11.98
N ALA A 57 14.37 0.68 -12.97
CA ALA A 57 14.80 1.26 -14.24
C ALA A 57 15.21 2.74 -14.16
N CYS A 58 14.89 3.42 -13.05
CA CYS A 58 15.28 4.82 -12.83
C CYS A 58 16.81 4.95 -12.80
N PRO A 59 17.41 5.82 -13.64
CA PRO A 59 18.88 5.95 -13.68
C PRO A 59 19.45 6.73 -12.49
N SER A 60 18.60 7.37 -11.69
CA SER A 60 19.03 8.18 -10.55
C SER A 60 19.43 7.32 -9.35
N ASP A 61 20.36 7.85 -8.55
CA ASP A 61 20.70 7.33 -7.22
C ASP A 61 20.10 8.19 -6.09
N ASP A 62 19.30 9.21 -6.42
CA ASP A 62 18.61 10.04 -5.45
C ASP A 62 17.34 9.33 -4.98
N VAL A 63 17.18 9.16 -3.66
CA VAL A 63 16.00 8.52 -3.05
C VAL A 63 14.71 9.20 -3.47
N CYS A 64 14.69 10.54 -3.52
CA CYS A 64 13.52 11.31 -3.95
C CYS A 64 13.09 10.97 -5.39
N GLU A 65 14.04 10.93 -6.33
CA GLU A 65 13.72 10.64 -7.74
C GLU A 65 13.21 9.21 -7.92
N ILE A 66 13.83 8.25 -7.23
CA ILE A 66 13.37 6.85 -7.23
C ILE A 66 11.98 6.72 -6.62
N ALA A 67 11.74 7.37 -5.46
CA ALA A 67 10.44 7.35 -4.79
C ALA A 67 9.33 8.01 -5.63
N LYS A 68 9.65 9.05 -6.39
CA LYS A 68 8.74 9.70 -7.34
C LYS A 68 8.32 8.75 -8.46
N VAL A 69 9.29 8.08 -9.09
CA VAL A 69 9.03 7.10 -10.15
C VAL A 69 8.22 5.93 -9.61
N LEU A 70 8.60 5.41 -8.44
CA LEU A 70 7.86 4.36 -7.74
C LEU A 70 6.38 4.76 -7.51
N SER A 71 6.15 5.92 -6.91
CA SER A 71 4.80 6.42 -6.60
C SER A 71 3.91 6.48 -7.84
N LYS A 72 4.44 7.00 -8.96
CA LYS A 72 3.72 7.10 -10.22
C LYS A 72 3.43 5.71 -10.82
N GLY A 73 4.41 4.82 -10.85
CA GLY A 73 4.26 3.45 -11.33
C GLY A 73 3.24 2.65 -10.51
N LEU A 74 3.28 2.81 -9.17
CA LEU A 74 2.29 2.20 -8.29
C LEU A 74 0.86 2.68 -8.58
N LEU A 75 0.67 3.99 -8.76
CA LEU A 75 -0.67 4.53 -9.05
C LEU A 75 -1.20 4.03 -10.39
N MET A 76 -0.36 4.01 -11.42
CA MET A 76 -0.73 3.52 -12.75
C MET A 76 -1.04 2.03 -12.77
N GLY A 77 -0.27 1.24 -12.03
CA GLY A 77 -0.44 -0.21 -11.91
C GLY A 77 -1.40 -0.65 -10.81
N ALA A 78 -1.97 0.29 -10.03
CA ALA A 78 -2.80 -0.03 -8.89
C ALA A 78 -4.05 -0.84 -9.29
N ARG A 79 -4.32 -1.91 -8.52
CA ARG A 79 -5.47 -2.81 -8.70
C ARG A 79 -6.19 -3.01 -7.37
N GLY A 80 -7.52 -2.97 -7.42
CA GLY A 80 -8.37 -3.11 -6.25
C GLY A 80 -8.13 -2.01 -5.20
N ASN A 81 -8.93 -2.04 -4.14
CA ASN A 81 -8.76 -1.11 -3.01
C ASN A 81 -7.37 -1.22 -2.37
N SER A 82 -6.88 -2.45 -2.17
CA SER A 82 -5.58 -2.72 -1.54
C SER A 82 -4.41 -2.13 -2.34
N GLY A 83 -4.45 -2.26 -3.68
CA GLY A 83 -3.42 -1.69 -4.55
C GLY A 83 -3.46 -0.16 -4.56
N VAL A 84 -4.64 0.46 -4.62
CA VAL A 84 -4.75 1.92 -4.58
C VAL A 84 -4.29 2.47 -3.22
N ILE A 85 -4.69 1.85 -2.10
CA ILE A 85 -4.23 2.28 -0.76
C ILE A 85 -2.71 2.13 -0.65
N THR A 86 -2.15 1.01 -1.10
CA THR A 86 -0.69 0.79 -1.14
C THR A 86 0.00 1.90 -1.95
N SER A 87 -0.53 2.25 -3.12
CA SER A 87 0.03 3.36 -3.92
C SER A 87 0.04 4.69 -3.16
N GLN A 88 -0.98 4.95 -2.34
CA GLN A 88 -1.07 6.18 -1.56
C GLN A 88 -0.12 6.21 -0.34
N ILE A 89 0.14 5.04 0.28
CA ILE A 89 1.18 4.92 1.32
C ILE A 89 2.54 5.33 0.73
N PHE A 90 2.91 4.79 -0.42
CA PHE A 90 4.20 5.12 -1.06
C PHE A 90 4.23 6.51 -1.67
N ARG A 91 3.09 7.06 -2.08
CA ARG A 91 2.99 8.48 -2.46
C ARG A 91 3.32 9.41 -1.29
N GLY A 92 2.76 9.13 -0.13
CA GLY A 92 3.09 9.91 1.07
C GLY A 92 4.55 9.72 1.50
N LEU A 93 5.12 8.53 1.33
CA LEU A 93 6.55 8.30 1.54
C LEU A 93 7.39 9.18 0.59
N TYR A 94 7.07 9.22 -0.71
CA TYR A 94 7.71 10.13 -1.66
C TYR A 94 7.64 11.59 -1.19
N GLN A 95 6.46 12.07 -0.80
CA GLN A 95 6.30 13.44 -0.30
C GLN A 95 7.15 13.71 0.95
N GLY A 96 7.32 12.71 1.80
CA GLY A 96 8.15 12.80 3.01
C GLY A 96 9.65 12.86 2.75
N VAL A 97 10.10 12.43 1.57
CA VAL A 97 11.52 12.44 1.15
C VAL A 97 11.81 13.44 0.03
N GLU A 98 10.88 14.34 -0.26
CA GLU A 98 11.02 15.31 -1.36
C GLU A 98 12.29 16.13 -1.21
N GLY A 99 13.09 16.20 -2.29
CA GLY A 99 14.36 16.91 -2.34
C GLY A 99 15.54 16.23 -1.65
N MET A 100 15.37 15.02 -1.10
CA MET A 100 16.41 14.29 -0.38
C MET A 100 17.11 13.29 -1.31
N LYS A 101 18.45 13.36 -1.37
CA LYS A 101 19.26 12.38 -2.09
C LYS A 101 19.40 11.07 -1.34
N GLU A 102 19.59 11.17 -0.05
CA GLU A 102 19.65 10.07 0.92
C GLU A 102 18.87 10.47 2.17
N ILE A 103 18.44 9.50 2.96
CA ILE A 103 17.63 9.72 4.16
C ILE A 103 18.25 9.01 5.37
N ASN A 104 18.22 9.68 6.52
CA ASN A 104 18.59 9.12 7.81
C ASN A 104 17.38 8.49 8.54
N GLY A 105 17.61 7.93 9.73
CA GLY A 105 16.56 7.26 10.49
C GLY A 105 15.38 8.15 10.83
N PHE A 106 15.62 9.38 11.27
CA PHE A 106 14.53 10.32 11.58
C PHE A 106 13.71 10.71 10.33
N GLN A 107 14.38 10.94 9.20
CA GLN A 107 13.72 11.26 7.93
C GLN A 107 12.89 10.08 7.41
N LEU A 108 13.39 8.84 7.56
CA LEU A 108 12.63 7.63 7.25
C LEU A 108 11.36 7.54 8.10
N ALA A 109 11.46 7.71 9.42
CA ALA A 109 10.31 7.66 10.31
C ALA A 109 9.26 8.72 9.97
N ASN A 110 9.70 9.95 9.65
CA ASN A 110 8.81 11.01 9.19
C ASN A 110 8.12 10.67 7.86
N ALA A 111 8.85 10.10 6.90
CA ALA A 111 8.29 9.69 5.61
C ALA A 111 7.22 8.60 5.77
N LEU A 112 7.39 7.65 6.69
CA LEU A 112 6.39 6.63 7.02
C LEU A 112 5.12 7.23 7.59
N VAL A 113 5.21 8.24 8.47
CA VAL A 113 4.04 8.99 8.97
C VAL A 113 3.32 9.73 7.84
N GLN A 114 4.06 10.34 6.90
CA GLN A 114 3.43 10.97 5.73
C GLN A 114 2.71 9.92 4.85
N GLY A 115 3.28 8.72 4.69
CA GLY A 115 2.64 7.60 4.02
C GLY A 115 1.27 7.26 4.60
N SER A 116 1.20 7.11 5.92
CA SER A 116 -0.03 6.87 6.65
C SER A 116 -1.07 7.99 6.42
N ARG A 117 -0.67 9.24 6.56
CA ARG A 117 -1.57 10.41 6.42
C ARG A 117 -2.17 10.51 5.01
N VAL A 118 -1.37 10.29 3.98
CA VAL A 118 -1.84 10.34 2.59
C VAL A 118 -2.81 9.19 2.31
N ALA A 119 -2.53 7.98 2.79
CA ALA A 119 -3.41 6.84 2.65
C ALA A 119 -4.78 7.05 3.32
N TYR A 120 -4.81 7.54 4.56
CA TYR A 120 -6.07 7.86 5.25
C TYR A 120 -6.89 8.94 4.51
N LYS A 121 -6.22 9.96 3.97
CA LYS A 121 -6.90 11.03 3.23
C LYS A 121 -7.49 10.55 1.91
N ALA A 122 -6.91 9.51 1.31
CA ALA A 122 -7.36 8.97 0.02
C ALA A 122 -8.66 8.18 0.12
N VAL A 123 -8.99 7.63 1.29
CA VAL A 123 -10.16 6.78 1.51
C VAL A 123 -11.31 7.61 2.08
N MET A 124 -12.47 7.59 1.41
CA MET A 124 -13.64 8.38 1.83
C MET A 124 -14.14 8.02 3.24
N ARG A 125 -14.15 6.73 3.56
CA ARG A 125 -14.61 6.20 4.85
C ARG A 125 -13.58 5.21 5.36
N PRO A 126 -12.51 5.69 6.03
CA PRO A 126 -11.52 4.81 6.62
C PRO A 126 -12.16 3.84 7.62
N VAL A 127 -11.80 2.56 7.53
CA VAL A 127 -12.27 1.51 8.43
C VAL A 127 -11.09 1.06 9.28
N GLU A 128 -11.27 1.08 10.60
CA GLU A 128 -10.25 0.60 11.53
C GLU A 128 -10.20 -0.95 11.54
N GLY A 129 -9.04 -1.50 11.87
CA GLY A 129 -8.77 -2.94 11.75
C GLY A 129 -8.36 -3.37 10.34
N THR A 130 -7.92 -2.43 9.50
CA THR A 130 -7.46 -2.66 8.13
C THR A 130 -6.01 -2.22 7.94
N ILE A 131 -5.48 -2.37 6.73
CA ILE A 131 -4.15 -1.85 6.31
C ILE A 131 -3.92 -0.40 6.76
N LEU A 132 -4.99 0.42 6.82
CA LEU A 132 -4.90 1.81 7.28
C LEU A 132 -4.51 1.88 8.75
N THR A 133 -5.14 1.07 9.60
CA THR A 133 -4.79 0.99 11.03
C THR A 133 -3.35 0.51 11.20
N VAL A 134 -2.97 -0.55 10.47
CA VAL A 134 -1.62 -1.13 10.56
C VAL A 134 -0.55 -0.08 10.19
N VAL A 135 -0.71 0.64 9.09
CA VAL A 135 0.28 1.66 8.69
C VAL A 135 0.30 2.84 9.65
N ARG A 136 -0.86 3.27 10.17
CA ARG A 136 -0.93 4.41 11.09
C ARG A 136 -0.26 4.10 12.42
N GLU A 137 -0.66 3.02 13.06
CA GLU A 137 -0.10 2.65 14.37
C GLU A 137 1.40 2.40 14.28
N ALA A 138 1.83 1.60 13.30
CA ALA A 138 3.24 1.30 13.12
C ALA A 138 4.08 2.56 12.84
N ALA A 139 3.59 3.47 11.99
CA ALA A 139 4.31 4.71 11.69
C ALA A 139 4.37 5.65 12.91
N ASP A 140 3.27 5.81 13.67
CA ASP A 140 3.21 6.69 14.83
C ASP A 140 4.15 6.18 15.95
N TYR A 141 4.13 4.88 16.27
CA TYR A 141 5.04 4.30 17.27
C TYR A 141 6.51 4.35 16.82
N THR A 142 6.77 4.07 15.54
CA THR A 142 8.12 4.18 14.97
C THR A 142 8.64 5.62 15.01
N TYR A 143 7.80 6.60 14.73
CA TYR A 143 8.17 8.02 14.83
C TYR A 143 8.45 8.44 16.27
N ALA A 144 7.61 8.02 17.21
CA ALA A 144 7.83 8.26 18.64
C ALA A 144 9.16 7.65 19.11
N TYR A 145 9.47 6.43 18.67
CA TYR A 145 10.77 5.78 18.94
C TYR A 145 11.93 6.60 18.34
N ALA A 146 11.83 6.99 17.07
CA ALA A 146 12.88 7.74 16.38
C ALA A 146 13.14 9.12 17.02
N THR A 147 12.10 9.78 17.53
CA THR A 147 12.22 11.08 18.22
C THR A 147 12.83 10.97 19.62
N SER A 148 12.67 9.83 20.28
CA SER A 148 13.19 9.59 21.65
C SER A 148 14.58 8.95 21.65
N THR A 149 15.09 8.51 20.50
CA THR A 149 16.37 7.82 20.35
C THR A 149 17.40 8.71 19.70
N GLN A 150 18.49 9.01 20.42
CA GLN A 150 19.60 9.77 19.85
C GLN A 150 20.30 8.94 18.76
N ASP A 151 20.66 9.58 17.66
CA ASP A 151 21.40 8.98 16.54
C ASP A 151 20.77 7.67 16.02
N VAL A 152 19.44 7.62 15.96
CA VAL A 152 18.71 6.45 15.50
C VAL A 152 19.10 6.08 14.06
N THR A 153 19.47 4.84 13.83
CA THR A 153 19.85 4.33 12.51
C THR A 153 18.62 3.97 11.68
N VAL A 154 18.75 3.98 10.34
CA VAL A 154 17.67 3.56 9.45
C VAL A 154 17.25 2.10 9.67
N THR A 155 18.19 1.23 10.04
CA THR A 155 17.91 -0.18 10.35
C THR A 155 17.04 -0.31 11.59
N GLN A 156 17.37 0.42 12.68
CA GLN A 156 16.57 0.42 13.92
C GLN A 156 15.15 0.94 13.67
N VAL A 157 15.01 1.98 12.83
CA VAL A 157 13.68 2.50 12.44
C VAL A 157 12.88 1.45 11.68
N MET A 158 13.49 0.75 10.73
CA MET A 158 12.78 -0.29 9.96
C MET A 158 12.48 -1.53 10.83
N GLU A 159 13.38 -1.90 11.75
CA GLU A 159 13.10 -2.96 12.73
C GLU A 159 11.87 -2.62 13.58
N LYS A 160 11.81 -1.38 14.07
CA LYS A 160 10.67 -0.90 14.85
C LYS A 160 9.39 -0.86 14.01
N MET A 161 9.47 -0.40 12.76
CA MET A 161 8.33 -0.40 11.83
C MET A 161 7.77 -1.81 11.58
N VAL A 162 8.63 -2.80 11.38
CA VAL A 162 8.21 -4.21 11.21
C VAL A 162 7.61 -4.76 12.50
N GLU A 163 8.23 -4.50 13.66
CA GLU A 163 7.69 -4.91 14.95
C GLU A 163 6.29 -4.37 15.19
N GLU A 164 6.12 -3.05 15.11
CA GLU A 164 4.84 -2.39 15.39
C GLU A 164 3.76 -2.73 14.35
N SER A 165 4.15 -2.92 13.09
CA SER A 165 3.18 -3.34 12.06
C SER A 165 2.66 -4.76 12.31
N LYS A 166 3.49 -5.69 12.81
CA LYS A 166 3.06 -7.03 13.23
C LYS A 166 2.14 -6.98 14.44
N GLU A 167 2.51 -6.19 15.45
CA GLU A 167 1.69 -6.00 16.64
C GLU A 167 0.31 -5.41 16.29
N SER A 168 0.27 -4.41 15.42
CA SER A 168 -1.00 -3.83 14.94
C SER A 168 -1.81 -4.83 14.12
N LEU A 169 -1.15 -5.60 13.23
CA LEU A 169 -1.80 -6.61 12.41
C LEU A 169 -2.53 -7.67 13.26
N ILE A 170 -1.89 -8.17 14.32
CA ILE A 170 -2.49 -9.16 15.23
C ILE A 170 -3.74 -8.61 15.91
N ARG A 171 -3.83 -7.29 16.14
CA ARG A 171 -4.98 -6.65 16.78
C ARG A 171 -6.12 -6.31 15.80
N THR A 172 -5.94 -6.44 14.49
CA THR A 172 -6.99 -6.10 13.51
C THR A 172 -8.32 -6.81 13.76
N PRO A 173 -8.39 -8.10 14.21
CA PRO A 173 -9.66 -8.75 14.52
C PRO A 173 -10.40 -8.17 15.74
N GLU A 174 -9.70 -7.44 16.61
CA GLU A 174 -10.33 -6.77 17.74
C GLU A 174 -11.06 -5.48 17.32
N LEU A 175 -10.65 -4.89 16.19
CA LEU A 175 -11.17 -3.64 15.64
C LEU A 175 -12.22 -3.87 14.55
N LEU A 176 -12.11 -4.97 13.79
CA LEU A 176 -13.00 -5.30 12.68
C LEU A 176 -13.66 -6.67 12.92
N PRO A 177 -14.95 -6.70 13.36
CA PRO A 177 -15.62 -7.92 13.81
C PRO A 177 -15.61 -9.09 12.81
N VAL A 178 -15.75 -8.82 11.50
CA VAL A 178 -15.75 -9.86 10.47
C VAL A 178 -14.43 -10.65 10.46
N LEU A 179 -13.29 -10.04 10.74
CA LEU A 179 -12.00 -10.73 10.85
C LEU A 179 -11.99 -11.68 12.04
N LYS A 180 -12.60 -11.28 13.15
CA LYS A 180 -12.72 -12.10 14.36
C LYS A 180 -13.63 -13.28 14.15
N GLU A 181 -14.75 -13.09 13.45
CA GLU A 181 -15.73 -14.14 13.15
C GLU A 181 -15.11 -15.27 12.29
N VAL A 182 -14.28 -14.89 11.32
CA VAL A 182 -13.58 -15.83 10.44
C VAL A 182 -12.28 -16.37 11.07
N GLY A 183 -11.70 -15.66 12.03
CA GLY A 183 -10.46 -16.04 12.71
C GLY A 183 -9.20 -15.71 11.91
N VAL A 184 -9.22 -14.61 11.15
CA VAL A 184 -8.09 -14.14 10.33
C VAL A 184 -7.70 -12.72 10.70
N VAL A 185 -6.52 -12.28 10.26
CA VAL A 185 -6.06 -10.89 10.31
C VAL A 185 -6.37 -10.18 8.99
N ASP A 186 -6.22 -8.84 8.97
CA ASP A 186 -6.43 -8.06 7.74
C ASP A 186 -5.43 -8.43 6.65
N SER A 187 -5.94 -8.82 5.49
CA SER A 187 -5.14 -9.26 4.34
C SER A 187 -4.25 -8.13 3.78
N GLY A 188 -4.80 -6.92 3.67
CA GLY A 188 -4.04 -5.75 3.23
C GLY A 188 -2.91 -5.38 4.18
N GLY A 189 -3.18 -5.44 5.49
CA GLY A 189 -2.17 -5.27 6.54
C GLY A 189 -1.08 -6.34 6.47
N ALA A 190 -1.44 -7.61 6.23
CA ALA A 190 -0.49 -8.71 6.06
C ALA A 190 0.44 -8.47 4.85
N GLY A 191 -0.13 -7.99 3.73
CA GLY A 191 0.65 -7.62 2.55
C GLY A 191 1.63 -6.48 2.83
N LEU A 192 1.20 -5.46 3.58
CA LEU A 192 2.06 -4.32 3.95
C LEU A 192 3.21 -4.76 4.87
N VAL A 193 2.93 -5.59 5.88
CA VAL A 193 3.96 -6.18 6.76
C VAL A 193 4.98 -6.95 5.93
N THR A 194 4.51 -7.74 4.97
CA THR A 194 5.38 -8.51 4.06
C THR A 194 6.33 -7.61 3.27
N ILE A 195 5.86 -6.47 2.75
CA ILE A 195 6.71 -5.49 2.07
C ILE A 195 7.80 -4.96 3.02
N PHE A 196 7.44 -4.57 4.24
CA PHE A 196 8.41 -4.03 5.21
C PHE A 196 9.42 -5.09 5.69
N GLU A 197 9.01 -6.36 5.82
CA GLU A 197 9.94 -7.47 6.09
C GLU A 197 10.97 -7.61 4.97
N GLY A 198 10.54 -7.51 3.71
CA GLY A 198 11.45 -7.52 2.56
C GLY A 198 12.43 -6.35 2.58
N PHE A 199 11.97 -5.14 2.95
CA PHE A 199 12.83 -3.97 3.12
C PHE A 199 13.90 -4.21 4.20
N LEU A 200 13.47 -4.70 5.36
CA LEU A 200 14.38 -4.99 6.47
C LEU A 200 15.40 -6.06 6.10
N SER A 201 15.02 -7.08 5.35
CA SER A 201 15.93 -8.13 4.87
C SER A 201 17.04 -7.55 3.99
N ALA A 202 16.71 -6.69 3.02
CA ALA A 202 17.71 -6.00 2.19
C ALA A 202 18.63 -5.10 3.01
N MET A 203 18.08 -4.35 3.98
CA MET A 203 18.88 -3.51 4.89
C MET A 203 19.84 -4.32 5.75
N LYS A 204 19.54 -5.58 6.02
CA LYS A 204 20.43 -6.54 6.71
C LYS A 204 21.38 -7.28 5.75
N GLY A 205 21.42 -6.88 4.48
CA GLY A 205 22.34 -7.41 3.48
C GLY A 205 21.82 -8.63 2.72
N THR A 206 20.54 -8.99 2.84
CA THR A 206 19.95 -10.12 2.14
C THR A 206 18.76 -9.66 1.28
N VAL A 207 18.99 -9.49 -0.02
CA VAL A 207 17.90 -9.21 -0.97
C VAL A 207 17.19 -10.53 -1.29
N ILE A 208 15.90 -10.59 -0.93
CA ILE A 208 15.07 -11.76 -1.16
C ILE A 208 14.91 -11.97 -2.67
N GLN A 209 15.04 -13.21 -3.13
CA GLN A 209 14.85 -13.58 -4.52
C GLN A 209 13.40 -14.02 -4.76
N LYS A 210 12.92 -13.81 -5.97
CA LYS A 210 11.63 -14.35 -6.39
C LYS A 210 11.76 -15.86 -6.54
N GLU A 211 10.89 -16.61 -5.89
CA GLU A 211 10.80 -18.05 -6.02
C GLU A 211 10.17 -18.40 -7.37
N GLU A 212 10.68 -19.46 -8.02
CA GLU A 212 9.99 -20.01 -9.19
C GLU A 212 8.64 -20.57 -8.72
N ALA A 213 7.55 -20.19 -9.41
CA ALA A 213 6.21 -20.59 -9.03
C ALA A 213 6.08 -22.12 -9.00
N GLY A 214 6.14 -22.71 -7.81
CA GLY A 214 5.59 -24.03 -7.57
C GLY A 214 4.08 -23.98 -7.77
N GLU A 215 3.49 -25.06 -8.28
CA GLU A 215 2.06 -25.19 -8.55
C GLU A 215 1.23 -24.61 -7.38
N ALA A 216 0.36 -23.65 -7.71
CA ALA A 216 -0.50 -22.98 -6.73
C ALA A 216 -1.34 -24.03 -5.99
N SER A 217 -1.23 -24.07 -4.67
CA SER A 217 -2.17 -24.81 -3.83
C SER A 217 -3.56 -24.17 -4.02
N GLU A 218 -4.54 -24.98 -4.42
CA GLU A 218 -5.94 -24.57 -4.51
C GLU A 218 -6.39 -23.98 -3.16
N GLY A 219 -6.65 -22.68 -3.15
CA GLY A 219 -7.15 -21.99 -1.97
C GLY A 219 -8.52 -22.52 -1.59
N VAL A 220 -8.73 -22.74 -0.30
CA VAL A 220 -10.04 -23.08 0.27
C VAL A 220 -10.97 -21.89 0.04
N GLN A 221 -11.86 -22.01 -0.96
CA GLN A 221 -12.97 -21.07 -1.14
C GLN A 221 -13.95 -21.26 0.04
N ALA A 222 -13.88 -20.36 1.00
CA ALA A 222 -14.97 -20.22 1.97
C ALA A 222 -16.16 -19.61 1.22
N SER A 223 -17.17 -20.43 0.94
CA SER A 223 -18.45 -19.98 0.39
C SER A 223 -19.22 -19.20 1.46
N MET A 224 -18.94 -17.90 1.57
CA MET A 224 -19.85 -16.98 2.25
C MET A 224 -20.81 -16.41 1.19
N GLU A 225 -22.06 -16.83 1.24
CA GLU A 225 -23.14 -16.18 0.51
C GLU A 225 -23.33 -14.79 1.10
N SER A 226 -22.79 -13.76 0.42
CA SER A 226 -23.06 -12.38 0.73
C SER A 226 -23.75 -11.71 -0.46
N GLU A 227 -24.98 -11.29 -0.24
CA GLU A 227 -25.91 -10.80 -1.26
C GLU A 227 -25.60 -9.39 -1.84
N GLU A 228 -24.42 -8.78 -1.59
CA GLU A 228 -24.14 -7.38 -1.96
C GLU A 228 -22.82 -7.15 -2.68
N PHE A 229 -22.29 -8.11 -3.43
CA PHE A 229 -21.09 -7.87 -4.22
C PHE A 229 -21.47 -7.47 -5.66
N GLY A 230 -21.43 -6.18 -5.90
CA GLY A 230 -21.62 -5.61 -7.22
C GLY A 230 -20.36 -5.71 -8.09
N TYR A 231 -20.32 -4.91 -9.14
CA TYR A 231 -19.20 -4.83 -10.06
C TYR A 231 -18.08 -3.97 -9.47
N CYS A 232 -16.84 -4.49 -9.49
CA CYS A 232 -15.65 -3.71 -9.25
C CYS A 232 -15.27 -2.94 -10.52
N THR A 233 -15.29 -1.63 -10.45
CA THR A 233 -15.01 -0.75 -11.60
C THR A 233 -13.78 0.10 -11.31
N GLU A 234 -12.83 0.05 -12.23
CA GLU A 234 -11.64 0.90 -12.19
C GLU A 234 -11.51 1.69 -13.50
N PHE A 235 -11.14 2.96 -13.36
CA PHE A 235 -10.81 3.77 -14.53
C PHE A 235 -9.81 4.87 -14.18
N ILE A 236 -9.13 5.33 -15.22
CA ILE A 236 -8.15 6.41 -15.14
C ILE A 236 -8.63 7.55 -16.03
N ILE A 237 -8.71 8.75 -15.45
CA ILE A 237 -8.99 9.99 -16.17
C ILE A 237 -7.66 10.72 -16.35
N ARG A 238 -7.36 11.16 -17.59
CA ARG A 238 -6.28 12.10 -17.84
C ARG A 238 -6.87 13.49 -17.99
N LEU A 239 -6.47 14.40 -17.11
CA LEU A 239 -6.92 15.79 -17.10
C LEU A 239 -6.14 16.60 -18.12
N SER A 240 -6.84 17.45 -18.89
CA SER A 240 -6.19 18.50 -19.68
C SER A 240 -5.67 19.61 -18.76
N GLU A 241 -4.84 20.52 -19.26
CA GLU A 241 -4.37 21.69 -18.50
C GLU A 241 -5.52 22.52 -17.89
N ARG A 242 -6.64 22.66 -18.63
CA ARG A 242 -7.85 23.29 -18.10
C ARG A 242 -8.55 22.42 -17.06
N GLY A 243 -8.53 21.11 -17.25
CA GLY A 243 -9.06 20.13 -16.30
C GLY A 243 -8.35 20.20 -14.98
N MET A 244 -7.00 20.19 -14.96
CA MET A 244 -6.21 20.27 -13.74
C MET A 244 -6.53 21.51 -12.89
N LYS A 245 -6.85 22.65 -13.52
CA LYS A 245 -7.21 23.90 -12.81
C LYS A 245 -8.61 23.87 -12.20
N ASN A 246 -9.52 23.08 -12.73
CA ASN A 246 -10.95 23.09 -12.37
C ASN A 246 -11.43 21.79 -11.74
N PHE A 247 -10.65 20.72 -11.81
CA PHE A 247 -11.01 19.44 -11.24
C PHE A 247 -11.08 19.54 -9.71
N ARG A 248 -12.11 18.94 -9.16
CA ARG A 248 -12.31 18.81 -7.71
C ARG A 248 -12.56 17.36 -7.39
N GLU A 249 -11.58 16.75 -6.75
CA GLU A 249 -11.62 15.35 -6.34
C GLU A 249 -12.84 15.05 -5.47
N ASP A 250 -13.14 15.93 -4.51
CA ASP A 250 -14.31 15.79 -3.62
C ASP A 250 -15.63 15.75 -4.40
N SER A 251 -15.78 16.58 -5.44
CA SER A 251 -17.01 16.59 -6.26
C SER A 251 -17.18 15.29 -7.05
N LEU A 252 -16.09 14.68 -7.54
CA LEU A 252 -16.16 13.38 -8.19
C LEU A 252 -16.49 12.28 -7.18
N ARG A 253 -15.87 12.30 -6.00
CA ARG A 253 -16.16 11.36 -4.90
C ARG A 253 -17.65 11.41 -4.51
N ASP A 254 -18.21 12.62 -4.34
CA ASP A 254 -19.61 12.80 -3.99
C ASP A 254 -20.53 12.23 -5.06
N SER A 255 -20.19 12.43 -6.34
CA SER A 255 -20.94 11.87 -7.46
C SER A 255 -20.89 10.35 -7.46
N LEU A 256 -19.72 9.75 -7.26
CA LEU A 256 -19.53 8.30 -7.18
C LEU A 256 -20.26 7.69 -5.97
N ALA A 257 -20.34 8.41 -4.84
CA ALA A 257 -21.05 7.97 -3.64
C ALA A 257 -22.55 7.80 -3.83
N SER A 258 -23.13 8.40 -4.88
CA SER A 258 -24.54 8.24 -5.23
C SER A 258 -24.82 6.94 -6.00
N ILE A 259 -23.80 6.30 -6.57
CA ILE A 259 -23.96 5.12 -7.44
C ILE A 259 -23.23 3.88 -6.91
N GLY A 260 -22.33 4.03 -5.92
CA GLY A 260 -21.53 2.91 -5.42
C GLY A 260 -20.95 3.12 -4.04
N ASN A 261 -20.23 2.13 -3.59
CA ASN A 261 -19.51 2.11 -2.31
C ASN A 261 -18.04 1.71 -2.50
N SER A 262 -17.28 1.56 -1.40
CA SER A 262 -15.84 1.22 -1.42
C SER A 262 -15.03 2.12 -2.37
N ILE A 263 -15.33 3.43 -2.35
CA ILE A 263 -14.78 4.39 -3.30
C ILE A 263 -13.39 4.81 -2.87
N VAL A 264 -12.43 4.66 -3.78
CA VAL A 264 -11.12 5.30 -3.72
C VAL A 264 -10.95 6.14 -4.98
N CYS A 265 -10.77 7.44 -4.79
CA CYS A 265 -10.56 8.40 -5.88
C CYS A 265 -9.34 9.24 -5.51
N VAL A 266 -8.32 9.22 -6.34
CA VAL A 266 -7.06 9.92 -6.09
C VAL A 266 -6.56 10.64 -7.33
N GLN A 267 -6.13 11.89 -7.14
CA GLN A 267 -5.48 12.68 -8.18
C GLN A 267 -3.97 12.73 -7.94
N ASP A 268 -3.20 12.54 -9.00
CA ASP A 268 -1.76 12.80 -9.06
C ASP A 268 -1.42 13.50 -10.36
N ASP A 269 -0.99 14.74 -10.27
CA ASP A 269 -0.80 15.65 -11.43
C ASP A 269 -2.03 15.66 -12.36
N ASP A 270 -1.86 15.21 -13.61
CA ASP A 270 -2.89 15.13 -14.64
C ASP A 270 -3.69 13.81 -14.61
N ILE A 271 -3.40 12.91 -13.69
CA ILE A 271 -4.02 11.59 -13.60
C ILE A 271 -4.99 11.55 -12.42
N VAL A 272 -6.20 11.06 -12.66
CA VAL A 272 -7.15 10.70 -11.61
C VAL A 272 -7.44 9.21 -11.73
N LYS A 273 -7.15 8.45 -10.67
CA LYS A 273 -7.52 7.03 -10.58
C LYS A 273 -8.73 6.88 -9.70
N VAL A 274 -9.69 6.09 -10.19
CA VAL A 274 -10.94 5.78 -9.49
C VAL A 274 -11.09 4.27 -9.39
N HIS A 275 -11.49 3.84 -8.20
CA HIS A 275 -12.00 2.50 -7.91
C HIS A 275 -13.34 2.65 -7.20
N VAL A 276 -14.36 1.93 -7.64
CA VAL A 276 -15.71 1.97 -7.07
C VAL A 276 -16.41 0.62 -7.24
N HIS A 277 -17.17 0.20 -6.23
CA HIS A 277 -18.07 -0.95 -6.32
C HIS A 277 -19.50 -0.47 -6.57
N THR A 278 -20.14 -0.98 -7.62
CA THR A 278 -21.52 -0.67 -7.99
C THR A 278 -22.37 -1.93 -8.04
N LEU A 279 -23.68 -1.80 -7.79
CA LEU A 279 -24.61 -2.96 -7.79
C LEU A 279 -25.11 -3.33 -9.19
N ARG A 280 -24.92 -2.45 -10.19
CA ARG A 280 -25.44 -2.62 -11.55
C ARG A 280 -24.39 -2.35 -12.61
N SER A 281 -24.32 -3.23 -13.60
CA SER A 281 -23.37 -3.09 -14.71
C SER A 281 -23.68 -1.90 -15.63
N GLU A 282 -24.94 -1.49 -15.75
CA GLU A 282 -25.38 -0.34 -16.56
C GLU A 282 -24.92 1.01 -16.02
N GLU A 283 -24.47 1.06 -14.77
CA GLU A 283 -23.88 2.27 -14.16
C GLU A 283 -22.44 2.52 -14.61
N HIS A 284 -21.87 1.59 -15.38
CA HIS A 284 -20.53 1.68 -15.98
C HIS A 284 -20.54 2.32 -17.38
N THR A 285 -21.70 2.56 -17.95
CA THR A 285 -21.88 3.18 -19.25
C THR A 285 -22.36 4.61 -19.08
#